data_8ebbe44cef9d3f4e44d991e0deaea275
#
_entry.id   8ebbe44cef9d3f4e44d991e0deaea275
#
_cell.length_a   1.000
_cell.length_b   1.000
_cell.length_c   1.000
_cell.angle_alpha   90.00
_cell.angle_beta   90.00
_cell.angle_gamma   90.00
#
_symmetry.space_group_name_H-M   'P 1'
#
loop_
_entity.id
_entity.type
_entity.pdbx_description
1 polymer ?
#
loop_
_entity_poly.entity_id
_entity_poly.type
_entity_poly.pdbx_seq_one_letter_code
_entity_poly.pdbx_strand_id
1 'polypeptide(L)'
;MSTASHQPGPGRSAAAPPASGAHEQIAAIAETLVLAYGLRPAEITRIPEGTATDNYAIVDQAGRQHFGKVYRVGSNLDVELASVELSEYAADGGVATARATRTREHELIATHGRLPMSLWSYVPHTETAEGTLTGARWPAVGEAMGRLHSRLATHPAAAPVLKPGAAICDVATARDRFARLIFAFQRRPRLGEFEAWALQAARERHAVLGDVESILAGLPPLTVQVMHGDLAGPNVLLRNDDVAALVDFGPPTPGYLAWELMRLGCDPRSFQSHGVEKWLTSYTDLAIAYRDAKPTAPAADLLSSVRVGCAAMLCSAFPLSAPVDRPHLVDAALESYARARHAAALTILEQLPALEQALRDALR
;
A
#
# COMPACT_ATOMS: atom_id res chain seq x y z
N MET A 1 6.02 8.16 -21.64
CA MET A 1 5.54 8.91 -20.48
C MET A 1 5.76 8.04 -19.26
N SER A 2 6.70 8.44 -18.41
CA SER A 2 7.20 7.64 -17.29
C SER A 2 6.21 7.72 -16.14
N THR A 3 5.38 6.71 -15.95
CA THR A 3 4.65 6.52 -14.70
C THR A 3 5.63 5.97 -13.68
N ALA A 4 6.28 6.86 -12.95
CA ALA A 4 7.00 6.47 -11.74
C ALA A 4 5.96 5.93 -10.76
N SER A 5 5.88 4.62 -10.62
CA SER A 5 5.15 3.97 -9.54
C SER A 5 5.81 4.39 -8.22
N HIS A 6 5.21 5.37 -7.57
CA HIS A 6 5.55 5.72 -6.19
C HIS A 6 5.12 4.54 -5.32
N GLN A 7 6.06 3.71 -4.89
CA GLN A 7 5.81 2.71 -3.85
C GLN A 7 6.22 3.33 -2.52
N PRO A 8 5.28 3.66 -1.63
CA PRO A 8 5.60 3.90 -0.24
C PRO A 8 6.03 2.56 0.38
N GLY A 9 7.17 2.58 1.03
CA GLY A 9 7.63 1.46 1.86
C GLY A 9 6.92 1.46 3.22
N PRO A 10 7.08 0.39 4.02
CA PRO A 10 6.53 0.34 5.36
C PRO A 10 6.97 1.56 6.17
N GLY A 11 6.00 2.19 6.80
CA GLY A 11 6.15 3.45 7.50
C GLY A 11 7.25 3.43 8.55
N ARG A 12 8.04 4.50 8.57
CA ARG A 12 9.02 4.75 9.61
C ARG A 12 9.17 6.21 9.98
N SER A 13 9.26 6.34 11.30
CA SER A 13 9.54 7.52 12.08
C SER A 13 10.65 8.38 11.47
N ALA A 14 10.30 9.54 10.98
CA ALA A 14 11.23 10.66 10.92
C ALA A 14 11.69 10.99 12.35
N ALA A 15 12.95 11.33 12.56
CA ALA A 15 13.47 11.74 13.86
C ALA A 15 12.54 12.80 14.47
N ALA A 16 12.17 12.61 15.73
CA ALA A 16 11.31 13.57 16.43
C ALA A 16 11.96 14.96 16.38
N PRO A 17 11.17 16.03 16.05
CA PRO A 17 11.68 17.38 16.10
C PRO A 17 12.14 17.71 17.54
N PRO A 18 13.08 18.65 17.73
CA PRO A 18 13.48 19.09 19.06
C PRO A 18 12.23 19.55 19.85
N ALA A 19 12.21 19.33 21.16
CA ALA A 19 11.04 19.52 22.01
C ALA A 19 10.32 20.88 21.84
N SER A 20 11.04 21.95 21.52
CA SER A 20 10.47 23.26 21.22
C SER A 20 9.62 23.27 19.93
N GLY A 21 10.06 22.58 18.87
CA GLY A 21 9.32 22.50 17.61
C GLY A 21 8.05 21.63 17.71
N ALA A 22 8.08 20.59 18.56
CA ALA A 22 6.90 19.73 18.78
C ALA A 22 5.75 20.51 19.47
N HIS A 23 6.05 21.32 20.47
CA HIS A 23 5.03 22.17 21.14
C HIS A 23 4.45 23.22 20.19
N GLU A 24 5.28 23.84 19.36
CA GLU A 24 4.83 24.82 18.37
C GLU A 24 3.93 24.17 17.32
N GLN A 25 4.24 22.97 16.88
CA GLN A 25 3.43 22.22 15.93
C GLN A 25 2.07 21.83 16.52
N ILE A 26 2.03 21.35 17.78
CA ILE A 26 0.77 21.04 18.48
C ILE A 26 -0.10 22.29 18.64
N ALA A 27 0.49 23.43 19.00
CA ALA A 27 -0.23 24.70 19.11
C ALA A 27 -0.81 25.14 17.75
N ALA A 28 -0.06 25.00 16.67
CA ALA A 28 -0.52 25.32 15.32
C ALA A 28 -1.65 24.39 14.85
N ILE A 29 -1.60 23.09 15.19
CA ILE A 29 -2.70 22.16 14.94
C ILE A 29 -3.95 22.56 15.71
N ALA A 30 -3.82 22.86 17.01
CA ALA A 30 -4.94 23.27 17.85
C ALA A 30 -5.63 24.54 17.31
N GLU A 31 -4.84 25.53 16.87
CA GLU A 31 -5.36 26.75 16.23
C GLU A 31 -6.11 26.42 14.93
N THR A 32 -5.54 25.59 14.04
CA THR A 32 -6.19 25.18 12.79
C THR A 32 -7.49 24.42 13.05
N LEU A 33 -7.54 23.52 14.04
CA LEU A 33 -8.76 22.81 14.45
C LEU A 33 -9.87 23.77 14.89
N VAL A 34 -9.53 24.80 15.66
CA VAL A 34 -10.50 25.80 16.11
C VAL A 34 -10.99 26.65 14.97
N LEU A 35 -10.09 27.19 14.14
CA LEU A 35 -10.42 28.11 13.08
C LEU A 35 -11.16 27.43 11.92
N ALA A 36 -10.60 26.36 11.40
CA ALA A 36 -11.14 25.71 10.21
C ALA A 36 -12.29 24.74 10.52
N TYR A 37 -12.21 23.98 11.61
CA TYR A 37 -13.20 22.92 11.92
C TYR A 37 -14.16 23.30 13.05
N GLY A 38 -13.89 24.39 13.78
CA GLY A 38 -14.66 24.74 14.98
C GLY A 38 -14.51 23.75 16.14
N LEU A 39 -13.47 22.95 16.10
CA LEU A 39 -13.21 21.89 17.04
C LEU A 39 -12.17 22.32 18.08
N ARG A 40 -12.53 22.23 19.37
CA ARG A 40 -11.59 22.51 20.46
C ARG A 40 -10.99 21.21 20.92
N PRO A 41 -9.68 20.99 20.69
CA PRO A 41 -9.02 19.77 21.17
C PRO A 41 -8.86 19.80 22.70
N ALA A 42 -9.05 18.64 23.33
CA ALA A 42 -8.66 18.38 24.73
C ALA A 42 -7.26 17.74 24.76
N GLU A 43 -6.96 16.89 23.77
CA GLU A 43 -5.67 16.21 23.63
C GLU A 43 -5.28 16.08 22.16
N ILE A 44 -3.98 16.23 21.88
CA ILE A 44 -3.38 16.00 20.57
C ILE A 44 -2.12 15.14 20.77
N THR A 45 -2.14 13.93 20.27
CA THR A 45 -1.03 12.97 20.41
C THR A 45 -0.50 12.59 19.03
N ARG A 46 0.83 12.72 18.85
CA ARG A 46 1.47 12.33 17.58
C ARG A 46 1.45 10.82 17.41
N ILE A 47 1.05 10.37 16.22
CA ILE A 47 1.17 8.98 15.77
C ILE A 47 2.47 8.87 14.99
N PRO A 48 3.43 8.00 15.42
CA PRO A 48 4.76 7.95 14.82
C PRO A 48 4.77 7.37 13.40
N GLU A 49 3.71 6.65 13.02
CA GLU A 49 3.55 6.01 11.73
C GLU A 49 3.14 7.04 10.66
N GLY A 50 3.72 6.91 9.47
CA GLY A 50 3.46 7.75 8.30
C GLY A 50 4.73 8.33 7.69
N THR A 51 4.86 8.23 6.36
CA THR A 51 6.05 8.70 5.63
C THR A 51 5.83 10.04 4.93
N ALA A 52 4.61 10.31 4.48
CA ALA A 52 4.27 11.50 3.68
C ALA A 52 3.68 12.64 4.52
N THR A 53 3.00 12.31 5.61
CA THR A 53 2.32 13.27 6.49
C THR A 53 2.75 13.08 7.94
N ASP A 54 2.53 14.09 8.76
CA ASP A 54 2.62 13.95 10.21
C ASP A 54 1.21 13.67 10.75
N ASN A 55 1.05 12.53 11.44
CA ASN A 55 -0.25 12.00 11.85
C ASN A 55 -0.51 12.22 13.34
N TYR A 56 -1.77 12.50 13.70
CA TYR A 56 -2.18 12.80 15.07
C TYR A 56 -3.50 12.12 15.44
N ALA A 57 -3.54 11.55 16.64
CA ALA A 57 -4.78 11.25 17.33
C ALA A 57 -5.22 12.52 18.08
N ILE A 58 -6.50 12.89 17.93
CA ILE A 58 -7.06 14.11 18.49
C ILE A 58 -8.30 13.72 19.27
N VAL A 59 -8.40 14.15 20.54
CA VAL A 59 -9.60 14.05 21.34
C VAL A 59 -10.17 15.44 21.53
N ASP A 60 -11.45 15.65 21.18
CA ASP A 60 -12.11 16.93 21.38
C ASP A 60 -12.65 17.09 22.83
N GLN A 61 -13.09 18.29 23.18
CA GLN A 61 -13.66 18.57 24.53
C GLN A 61 -14.94 17.78 24.84
N ALA A 62 -15.59 17.20 23.83
CA ALA A 62 -16.73 16.32 23.98
C ALA A 62 -16.33 14.83 24.11
N GLY A 63 -15.03 14.54 24.14
CA GLY A 63 -14.48 13.18 24.22
C GLY A 63 -14.51 12.39 22.89
N ARG A 64 -14.85 13.02 21.79
CA ARG A 64 -14.86 12.35 20.47
C ARG A 64 -13.44 12.29 19.92
N GLN A 65 -13.11 11.15 19.34
CA GLN A 65 -11.81 10.89 18.72
C GLN A 65 -11.82 11.23 17.25
N HIS A 66 -10.72 11.81 16.78
CA HIS A 66 -10.46 12.16 15.40
C HIS A 66 -9.05 11.76 15.02
N PHE A 67 -8.80 11.58 13.71
CA PHE A 67 -7.48 11.38 13.15
C PHE A 67 -7.12 12.58 12.29
N GLY A 68 -5.99 13.22 12.55
CA GLY A 68 -5.49 14.38 11.81
C GLY A 68 -4.28 14.05 10.97
N LYS A 69 -4.29 14.42 9.67
CA LYS A 69 -3.12 14.41 8.79
C LYS A 69 -2.66 15.82 8.56
N VAL A 70 -1.42 16.14 8.95
CA VAL A 70 -0.76 17.42 8.68
C VAL A 70 0.17 17.23 7.49
N TYR A 71 -0.05 18.01 6.44
CA TYR A 71 0.74 17.94 5.21
C TYR A 71 2.04 18.72 5.38
N ARG A 72 3.15 18.13 4.93
CA ARG A 72 4.48 18.76 5.07
C ARG A 72 4.66 19.89 4.07
N VAL A 73 5.58 20.79 4.39
CA VAL A 73 5.98 21.85 3.46
C VAL A 73 6.49 21.21 2.15
N GLY A 74 5.91 21.64 1.03
CA GLY A 74 6.23 21.09 -0.29
C GLY A 74 5.34 19.92 -0.73
N SER A 75 4.39 19.45 0.10
CA SER A 75 3.35 18.52 -0.36
C SER A 75 2.52 19.15 -1.47
N ASN A 76 2.18 18.36 -2.48
CA ASN A 76 1.25 18.78 -3.52
C ASN A 76 -0.20 18.61 -3.04
N LEU A 77 -0.79 19.70 -2.53
CA LEU A 77 -2.12 19.68 -1.94
C LEU A 77 -3.23 19.28 -2.92
N ASP A 78 -3.06 19.50 -4.22
CA ASP A 78 -4.04 19.06 -5.23
C ASP A 78 -4.06 17.53 -5.33
N VAL A 79 -2.89 16.88 -5.24
CA VAL A 79 -2.78 15.42 -5.21
C VAL A 79 -3.38 14.85 -3.92
N GLU A 80 -3.09 15.50 -2.79
CA GLU A 80 -3.65 15.09 -1.50
C GLU A 80 -5.17 15.25 -1.46
N LEU A 81 -5.69 16.36 -2.00
CA LEU A 81 -7.13 16.59 -2.12
C LEU A 81 -7.80 15.53 -2.98
N ALA A 82 -7.22 15.20 -4.15
CA ALA A 82 -7.73 14.15 -5.01
C ALA A 82 -7.75 12.77 -4.31
N SER A 83 -6.79 12.51 -3.42
CA SER A 83 -6.74 11.29 -2.60
C SER A 83 -7.86 11.25 -1.56
N VAL A 84 -8.14 12.40 -0.90
CA VAL A 84 -9.26 12.53 0.04
C VAL A 84 -10.59 12.37 -0.69
N GLU A 85 -10.75 13.01 -1.85
CA GLU A 85 -11.95 12.89 -2.69
C GLU A 85 -12.20 11.45 -3.14
N LEU A 86 -11.15 10.69 -3.49
CA LEU A 86 -11.29 9.28 -3.84
C LEU A 86 -11.78 8.43 -2.66
N SER A 87 -11.28 8.69 -1.45
CA SER A 87 -11.76 8.03 -0.23
C SER A 87 -13.23 8.35 0.03
N GLU A 88 -13.66 9.62 -0.08
CA GLU A 88 -15.05 10.01 0.08
C GLU A 88 -15.95 9.38 -1.01
N TYR A 89 -15.48 9.34 -2.27
CA TYR A 89 -16.17 8.66 -3.35
C TYR A 89 -16.40 7.17 -3.05
N ALA A 90 -15.41 6.48 -2.49
CA ALA A 90 -15.53 5.09 -2.08
C ALA A 90 -16.55 4.94 -0.93
N ALA A 91 -16.46 5.80 0.08
CA ALA A 91 -17.37 5.82 1.22
C ALA A 91 -18.83 6.08 0.83
N ASP A 92 -19.09 6.99 -0.11
CA ASP A 92 -20.42 7.29 -0.64
C ASP A 92 -21.02 6.10 -1.42
N GLY A 93 -20.17 5.19 -1.91
CA GLY A 93 -20.56 3.92 -2.50
C GLY A 93 -20.73 2.77 -1.49
N GLY A 94 -20.67 3.04 -0.20
CA GLY A 94 -20.84 2.04 0.87
C GLY A 94 -19.58 1.21 1.17
N VAL A 95 -18.41 1.62 0.68
CA VAL A 95 -17.14 1.01 1.08
C VAL A 95 -16.79 1.48 2.50
N ALA A 96 -16.38 0.56 3.36
CA ALA A 96 -15.93 0.89 4.71
C ALA A 96 -14.63 1.69 4.65
N THR A 97 -14.69 3.00 4.92
CA THR A 97 -13.54 3.92 4.99
C THR A 97 -13.69 4.86 6.18
N ALA A 98 -12.60 5.47 6.61
CA ALA A 98 -12.67 6.64 7.47
C ALA A 98 -13.26 7.82 6.68
N ARG A 99 -14.15 8.60 7.29
CA ARG A 99 -14.77 9.78 6.64
C ARG A 99 -13.98 11.04 6.94
N ALA A 100 -13.73 11.85 5.92
CA ALA A 100 -13.15 13.16 6.10
C ALA A 100 -14.16 14.13 6.72
N THR A 101 -13.73 14.90 7.71
CA THR A 101 -14.51 16.00 8.29
C THR A 101 -14.26 17.25 7.48
N ARG A 102 -15.34 17.84 6.96
CA ARG A 102 -15.22 19.11 6.22
C ARG A 102 -14.98 20.29 7.14
N THR A 103 -14.22 21.26 6.66
CA THR A 103 -14.08 22.55 7.32
C THR A 103 -15.42 23.28 7.39
N ARG A 104 -15.48 24.41 8.14
CA ARG A 104 -16.65 25.32 8.15
C ARG A 104 -16.96 25.90 6.78
N GLU A 105 -15.97 25.96 5.89
CA GLU A 105 -16.08 26.43 4.51
C GLU A 105 -16.36 25.27 3.53
N HIS A 106 -16.69 24.06 4.07
CA HIS A 106 -16.98 22.84 3.32
C HIS A 106 -15.79 22.24 2.56
N GLU A 107 -14.57 22.65 2.83
CA GLU A 107 -13.35 22.07 2.25
C GLU A 107 -12.97 20.75 2.93
N LEU A 108 -12.30 19.85 2.20
CA LEU A 108 -11.78 18.57 2.72
C LEU A 108 -10.39 18.71 3.35
N ILE A 109 -9.63 19.70 2.92
CA ILE A 109 -8.33 20.05 3.49
C ILE A 109 -8.39 21.50 3.97
N ALA A 110 -8.10 21.75 5.24
CA ALA A 110 -7.92 23.08 5.75
C ALA A 110 -6.63 23.68 5.19
N THR A 111 -6.74 24.79 4.45
CA THR A 111 -5.61 25.57 3.94
C THR A 111 -5.50 26.92 4.66
N HIS A 112 -6.58 27.34 5.33
CA HIS A 112 -6.64 28.52 6.17
C HIS A 112 -6.27 28.17 7.61
N GLY A 113 -5.13 28.68 8.07
CA GLY A 113 -4.56 28.39 9.37
C GLY A 113 -3.04 28.31 9.29
N ARG A 114 -2.40 27.82 10.34
CA ARG A 114 -0.94 27.73 10.37
C ARG A 114 -0.36 26.53 9.60
N LEU A 115 -1.18 25.48 9.42
CA LEU A 115 -0.74 24.22 8.81
C LEU A 115 -1.85 23.66 7.90
N PRO A 116 -1.53 23.21 6.68
CA PRO A 116 -2.48 22.47 5.88
C PRO A 116 -2.74 21.11 6.53
N MET A 117 -4.03 20.78 6.75
CA MET A 117 -4.40 19.50 7.37
C MET A 117 -5.76 19.00 6.92
N SER A 118 -5.94 17.69 6.95
CA SER A 118 -7.25 17.03 6.88
C SER A 118 -7.58 16.35 8.21
N LEU A 119 -8.88 16.34 8.52
CA LEU A 119 -9.42 15.74 9.74
C LEU A 119 -10.35 14.59 9.35
N TRP A 120 -10.25 13.46 10.05
CA TRP A 120 -10.96 12.23 9.73
C TRP A 120 -11.66 11.65 10.95
N SER A 121 -12.73 10.90 10.73
CA SER A 121 -13.30 10.06 11.78
C SER A 121 -12.26 9.03 12.25
N TYR A 122 -12.11 8.91 13.57
CA TYR A 122 -11.25 7.88 14.13
C TYR A 122 -11.96 6.52 14.06
N VAL A 123 -11.22 5.46 13.71
CA VAL A 123 -11.74 4.09 13.67
C VAL A 123 -11.20 3.34 14.90
N PRO A 124 -11.98 3.24 16.00
CA PRO A 124 -11.48 2.72 17.26
C PRO A 124 -11.40 1.19 17.27
N HIS A 125 -10.59 0.67 18.18
CA HIS A 125 -10.46 -0.78 18.45
C HIS A 125 -10.10 -1.58 17.20
N THR A 126 -9.13 -1.08 16.42
CA THR A 126 -8.64 -1.74 15.22
C THR A 126 -7.15 -2.01 15.32
N GLU A 127 -6.73 -3.03 14.59
CA GLU A 127 -5.33 -3.32 14.24
C GLU A 127 -5.17 -3.30 12.73
N THR A 128 -3.97 -3.14 12.23
CA THR A 128 -3.71 -3.20 10.77
C THR A 128 -3.62 -4.65 10.32
N ALA A 129 -3.92 -4.90 9.04
CA ALA A 129 -3.76 -6.22 8.44
C ALA A 129 -2.28 -6.62 8.22
N GLU A 130 -1.34 -5.75 8.58
CA GLU A 130 0.08 -5.98 8.38
C GLU A 130 0.60 -7.17 9.22
N GLY A 131 0.83 -8.31 8.56
CA GLY A 131 1.27 -9.55 9.22
C GLY A 131 0.22 -10.21 10.11
N THR A 132 -1.03 -9.73 10.14
CA THR A 132 -2.10 -10.23 11.02
C THR A 132 -3.21 -10.97 10.27
N LEU A 133 -3.09 -11.16 8.95
CA LEU A 133 -4.08 -11.89 8.17
C LEU A 133 -4.06 -13.38 8.52
N THR A 134 -5.11 -13.85 9.17
CA THR A 134 -5.30 -15.25 9.56
C THR A 134 -6.77 -15.65 9.40
N GLY A 135 -7.04 -16.92 9.11
CA GLY A 135 -8.40 -17.47 9.12
C GLY A 135 -9.42 -16.65 8.35
N ALA A 136 -10.51 -16.26 8.99
CA ALA A 136 -11.63 -15.53 8.41
C ALA A 136 -11.28 -14.10 7.91
N ARG A 137 -10.16 -13.54 8.32
CA ARG A 137 -9.70 -12.21 7.84
C ARG A 137 -9.36 -12.21 6.35
N TRP A 138 -8.90 -13.34 5.80
CA TRP A 138 -8.58 -13.44 4.38
C TRP A 138 -9.82 -13.22 3.49
N PRO A 139 -10.91 -13.98 3.63
CA PRO A 139 -12.12 -13.73 2.85
C PRO A 139 -12.75 -12.36 3.16
N ALA A 140 -12.71 -11.86 4.41
CA ALA A 140 -13.22 -10.53 4.74
C ALA A 140 -12.47 -9.42 3.97
N VAL A 141 -11.16 -9.53 3.86
CA VAL A 141 -10.34 -8.61 3.06
C VAL A 141 -10.65 -8.75 1.58
N GLY A 142 -10.82 -9.96 1.06
CA GLY A 142 -11.21 -10.22 -0.32
C GLY A 142 -12.54 -9.54 -0.67
N GLU A 143 -13.54 -9.69 0.20
CA GLU A 143 -14.86 -9.04 0.04
C GLU A 143 -14.73 -7.51 0.04
N ALA A 144 -14.00 -6.93 0.99
CA ALA A 144 -13.79 -5.48 1.06
C ALA A 144 -13.11 -4.93 -0.19
N MET A 145 -12.08 -5.62 -0.69
CA MET A 145 -11.40 -5.26 -1.96
C MET A 145 -12.34 -5.37 -3.16
N GLY A 146 -13.16 -6.42 -3.23
CA GLY A 146 -14.13 -6.62 -4.30
C GLY A 146 -15.15 -5.49 -4.35
N ARG A 147 -15.69 -5.09 -3.21
CA ARG A 147 -16.62 -3.95 -3.07
C ARG A 147 -15.94 -2.64 -3.47
N LEU A 148 -14.71 -2.40 -2.97
CA LEU A 148 -13.93 -1.22 -3.34
C LEU A 148 -13.73 -1.15 -4.86
N HIS A 149 -13.20 -2.19 -5.48
CA HIS A 149 -12.93 -2.20 -6.92
C HIS A 149 -14.19 -2.14 -7.77
N SER A 150 -15.33 -2.66 -7.28
CA SER A 150 -16.63 -2.49 -7.92
C SER A 150 -17.06 -1.02 -7.93
N ARG A 151 -16.87 -0.32 -6.81
CA ARG A 151 -17.16 1.11 -6.69
C ARG A 151 -16.22 1.95 -7.55
N LEU A 152 -14.91 1.70 -7.48
CA LEU A 152 -13.91 2.46 -8.24
C LEU A 152 -14.00 2.25 -9.76
N ALA A 153 -14.58 1.14 -10.23
CA ALA A 153 -14.84 0.91 -11.65
C ALA A 153 -15.81 1.95 -12.27
N THR A 154 -16.59 2.64 -11.45
CA THR A 154 -17.51 3.70 -11.88
C THR A 154 -16.98 5.11 -11.64
N HIS A 155 -15.72 5.25 -11.24
CA HIS A 155 -15.10 6.55 -10.98
C HIS A 155 -14.91 7.34 -12.28
N PRO A 156 -15.28 8.65 -12.32
CA PRO A 156 -15.26 9.44 -13.55
C PRO A 156 -13.87 9.68 -14.15
N ALA A 157 -12.79 9.57 -13.35
CA ALA A 157 -11.42 9.81 -13.84
C ALA A 157 -10.97 8.81 -14.90
N ALA A 158 -11.41 7.54 -14.84
CA ALA A 158 -11.11 6.55 -15.87
C ALA A 158 -12.08 5.36 -15.81
N ALA A 159 -12.68 5.03 -16.94
CA ALA A 159 -13.42 3.78 -17.09
C ALA A 159 -12.47 2.57 -17.12
N PRO A 160 -12.91 1.38 -16.69
CA PRO A 160 -12.14 0.15 -16.84
C PRO A 160 -11.82 -0.15 -18.29
N VAL A 161 -10.56 -0.51 -18.57
CA VAL A 161 -10.09 -0.89 -19.91
C VAL A 161 -9.19 -2.11 -19.81
N LEU A 162 -9.14 -2.92 -20.86
CA LEU A 162 -8.16 -4.00 -20.97
C LEU A 162 -6.84 -3.44 -21.54
N LYS A 163 -5.72 -3.76 -20.88
CA LYS A 163 -4.38 -3.44 -21.36
C LYS A 163 -3.51 -4.70 -21.38
N PRO A 164 -2.47 -4.75 -22.25
CA PRO A 164 -1.55 -5.87 -22.28
C PRO A 164 -0.99 -6.16 -20.89
N GLY A 165 -1.14 -7.40 -20.39
CA GLY A 165 -0.61 -7.78 -19.07
C GLY A 165 0.92 -7.64 -18.99
N ALA A 166 1.63 -7.84 -20.09
CA ALA A 166 3.07 -7.65 -20.16
C ALA A 166 3.54 -6.22 -19.83
N ALA A 167 2.66 -5.22 -19.93
CA ALA A 167 3.00 -3.83 -19.63
C ALA A 167 2.96 -3.48 -18.13
N ILE A 168 2.65 -4.46 -17.25
CA ILE A 168 2.57 -4.21 -15.80
C ILE A 168 3.94 -3.91 -15.18
N CYS A 169 5.01 -4.49 -15.71
CA CYS A 169 6.38 -4.26 -15.28
C CYS A 169 7.27 -3.93 -16.49
N ASP A 170 8.14 -2.96 -16.30
CA ASP A 170 9.22 -2.65 -17.24
C ASP A 170 10.49 -3.41 -16.80
N VAL A 171 10.72 -4.58 -17.42
CA VAL A 171 11.87 -5.46 -17.11
C VAL A 171 13.19 -4.80 -17.51
N ALA A 172 13.23 -4.01 -18.60
CA ALA A 172 14.44 -3.30 -19.00
C ALA A 172 14.85 -2.27 -17.95
N THR A 173 13.91 -1.46 -17.50
CA THR A 173 14.14 -0.52 -16.38
C THR A 173 14.54 -1.24 -15.09
N ALA A 174 13.94 -2.40 -14.77
CA ALA A 174 14.32 -3.21 -13.60
C ALA A 174 15.77 -3.72 -13.75
N ARG A 175 16.16 -4.23 -14.91
CA ARG A 175 17.52 -4.68 -15.20
C ARG A 175 18.55 -3.58 -14.99
N ASP A 176 18.28 -2.38 -15.50
CA ASP A 176 19.15 -1.22 -15.32
C ASP A 176 19.26 -0.79 -13.84
N ARG A 177 18.15 -0.83 -13.10
CA ARG A 177 18.13 -0.51 -11.68
C ARG A 177 18.98 -1.49 -10.87
N PHE A 178 18.82 -2.79 -11.09
CA PHE A 178 19.65 -3.80 -10.42
C PHE A 178 21.11 -3.70 -10.80
N ALA A 179 21.44 -3.46 -12.08
CA ALA A 179 22.84 -3.27 -12.50
C ALA A 179 23.48 -2.06 -11.80
N ARG A 180 22.76 -0.92 -11.71
CA ARG A 180 23.25 0.25 -10.95
C ARG A 180 23.38 -0.03 -9.46
N LEU A 181 22.43 -0.75 -8.85
CA LEU A 181 22.47 -1.10 -7.44
C LEU A 181 23.66 -2.02 -7.11
N ILE A 182 23.88 -3.06 -7.92
CA ILE A 182 25.01 -3.97 -7.80
C ILE A 182 26.34 -3.19 -7.90
N PHE A 183 26.45 -2.31 -8.90
CA PHE A 183 27.63 -1.47 -9.08
C PHE A 183 27.86 -0.53 -7.88
N ALA A 184 26.80 0.09 -7.35
CA ALA A 184 26.91 0.98 -6.20
C ALA A 184 27.45 0.25 -4.96
N PHE A 185 26.97 -0.97 -4.68
CA PHE A 185 27.50 -1.78 -3.57
C PHE A 185 28.95 -2.22 -3.80
N GLN A 186 29.32 -2.64 -5.01
CA GLN A 186 30.67 -3.08 -5.34
C GLN A 186 31.73 -1.98 -5.17
N ARG A 187 31.35 -0.71 -5.27
CA ARG A 187 32.26 0.43 -5.09
C ARG A 187 32.48 0.81 -3.61
N ARG A 188 31.72 0.24 -2.68
CA ARG A 188 31.90 0.50 -1.26
C ARG A 188 33.12 -0.26 -0.72
N PRO A 189 34.02 0.40 0.02
CA PRO A 189 35.23 -0.27 0.54
C PRO A 189 34.89 -1.34 1.58
N ARG A 190 33.77 -1.20 2.26
CA ARG A 190 33.21 -2.18 3.21
C ARG A 190 31.69 -2.19 3.09
N LEU A 191 31.11 -3.37 3.19
CA LEU A 191 29.67 -3.58 3.30
C LEU A 191 29.34 -4.04 4.72
N GLY A 192 28.26 -3.49 5.29
CA GLY A 192 27.62 -4.06 6.46
C GLY A 192 26.93 -5.38 6.12
N GLU A 193 26.46 -6.11 7.14
CA GLU A 193 25.81 -7.41 6.94
C GLU A 193 24.61 -7.33 6.01
N PHE A 194 23.71 -6.36 6.25
CA PHE A 194 22.53 -6.17 5.41
C PHE A 194 22.91 -5.74 3.98
N GLU A 195 23.89 -4.88 3.81
CA GLU A 195 24.36 -4.45 2.48
C GLU A 195 24.95 -5.60 1.67
N ALA A 196 25.75 -6.47 2.32
CA ALA A 196 26.31 -7.66 1.68
C ALA A 196 25.19 -8.63 1.24
N TRP A 197 24.20 -8.84 2.10
CA TRP A 197 23.01 -9.63 1.76
C TRP A 197 22.19 -8.97 0.64
N ALA A 198 21.95 -7.66 0.69
CA ALA A 198 21.19 -6.94 -0.32
C ALA A 198 21.88 -6.97 -1.69
N LEU A 199 23.21 -6.91 -1.74
CA LEU A 199 23.99 -7.11 -2.97
C LEU A 199 23.76 -8.50 -3.55
N GLN A 200 23.79 -9.55 -2.73
CA GLN A 200 23.55 -10.91 -3.19
C GLN A 200 22.12 -11.08 -3.70
N ALA A 201 21.12 -10.60 -2.95
CA ALA A 201 19.71 -10.61 -3.33
C ALA A 201 19.45 -9.81 -4.64
N ALA A 202 20.15 -8.69 -4.85
CA ALA A 202 20.08 -7.92 -6.08
C ALA A 202 20.61 -8.70 -7.28
N ARG A 203 21.71 -9.45 -7.11
CA ARG A 203 22.27 -10.33 -8.16
C ARG A 203 21.32 -11.47 -8.51
N GLU A 204 20.71 -12.10 -7.51
CA GLU A 204 19.72 -13.17 -7.71
C GLU A 204 18.51 -12.67 -8.47
N ARG A 205 17.94 -11.52 -8.08
CA ARG A 205 16.82 -10.93 -8.83
C ARG A 205 17.21 -10.53 -10.25
N HIS A 206 18.40 -9.95 -10.42
CA HIS A 206 18.89 -9.60 -11.75
C HIS A 206 19.03 -10.85 -12.66
N ALA A 207 19.48 -11.96 -12.11
CA ALA A 207 19.65 -13.21 -12.85
C ALA A 207 18.33 -13.81 -13.34
N VAL A 208 17.23 -13.68 -12.59
CA VAL A 208 15.91 -14.24 -12.94
C VAL A 208 15.05 -13.29 -13.79
N LEU A 209 15.53 -12.12 -14.18
CA LEU A 209 14.74 -11.17 -14.98
C LEU A 209 14.36 -11.71 -16.36
N GLY A 210 15.12 -12.66 -16.92
CA GLY A 210 14.75 -13.36 -18.15
C GLY A 210 13.50 -14.24 -17.98
N ASP A 211 13.39 -14.91 -16.84
CA ASP A 211 12.21 -15.71 -16.49
C ASP A 211 11.00 -14.80 -16.25
N VAL A 212 11.20 -13.65 -15.59
CA VAL A 212 10.15 -12.63 -15.41
C VAL A 212 9.64 -12.11 -16.74
N GLU A 213 10.52 -11.85 -17.70
CA GLU A 213 10.15 -11.42 -19.06
C GLU A 213 9.26 -12.46 -19.75
N SER A 214 9.62 -13.75 -19.63
CA SER A 214 8.84 -14.87 -20.15
C SER A 214 7.47 -14.99 -19.46
N ILE A 215 7.42 -14.83 -18.14
CA ILE A 215 6.18 -14.80 -17.35
C ILE A 215 5.24 -13.70 -17.83
N LEU A 216 5.76 -12.48 -18.02
CA LEU A 216 4.99 -11.32 -18.46
C LEU A 216 4.48 -11.48 -19.90
N ALA A 217 5.30 -12.02 -20.81
CA ALA A 217 4.90 -12.28 -22.19
C ALA A 217 3.70 -13.25 -22.30
N GLY A 218 3.55 -14.17 -21.34
CA GLY A 218 2.43 -15.11 -21.26
C GLY A 218 1.17 -14.56 -20.62
N LEU A 219 1.13 -13.30 -20.16
CA LEU A 219 -0.05 -12.71 -19.55
C LEU A 219 -1.10 -12.30 -20.59
N PRO A 220 -2.39 -12.60 -20.36
CA PRO A 220 -3.47 -12.07 -21.19
C PRO A 220 -3.62 -10.55 -20.99
N PRO A 221 -4.48 -9.89 -21.78
CA PRO A 221 -4.95 -8.56 -21.45
C PRO A 221 -5.65 -8.57 -20.08
N LEU A 222 -5.31 -7.60 -19.23
CA LEU A 222 -5.79 -7.46 -17.85
C LEU A 222 -6.50 -6.13 -17.65
N THR A 223 -7.39 -6.08 -16.68
CA THR A 223 -8.17 -4.89 -16.36
C THR A 223 -7.31 -3.82 -15.69
N VAL A 224 -7.37 -2.62 -16.24
CA VAL A 224 -6.84 -1.39 -15.67
C VAL A 224 -8.01 -0.47 -15.37
N GLN A 225 -8.13 -0.03 -14.12
CA GLN A 225 -9.17 0.91 -13.66
C GLN A 225 -8.59 1.81 -12.57
N VAL A 226 -9.37 2.78 -12.09
CA VAL A 226 -9.01 3.53 -10.87
C VAL A 226 -8.87 2.56 -9.70
N MET A 227 -7.79 2.71 -8.95
CA MET A 227 -7.37 1.85 -7.84
C MET A 227 -7.34 2.64 -6.54
N HIS A 228 -7.22 1.94 -5.41
CA HIS A 228 -6.86 2.56 -4.13
C HIS A 228 -5.48 3.26 -4.22
N GLY A 229 -4.58 2.66 -4.98
CA GLY A 229 -3.24 3.20 -5.25
C GLY A 229 -2.18 2.78 -4.22
N ASP A 230 -2.57 2.51 -2.98
CA ASP A 230 -1.67 2.06 -1.92
C ASP A 230 -2.28 0.98 -1.00
N LEU A 231 -3.10 0.08 -1.54
CA LEU A 231 -3.73 -0.98 -0.75
C LEU A 231 -2.69 -2.03 -0.31
N ALA A 232 -2.30 -1.93 0.95
CA ALA A 232 -1.34 -2.80 1.63
C ALA A 232 -1.79 -3.04 3.08
N GLY A 233 -1.17 -3.99 3.78
CA GLY A 233 -1.55 -4.35 5.14
C GLY A 233 -1.74 -3.18 6.12
N PRO A 234 -0.84 -2.18 6.18
CA PRO A 234 -1.02 -1.01 7.04
C PRO A 234 -2.29 -0.18 6.77
N ASN A 235 -2.82 -0.24 5.55
CA ASN A 235 -3.96 0.56 5.09
C ASN A 235 -5.30 -0.19 5.16
N VAL A 236 -5.31 -1.38 5.75
CA VAL A 236 -6.51 -2.18 6.04
C VAL A 236 -6.66 -2.28 7.56
N LEU A 237 -7.68 -1.63 8.10
CA LEU A 237 -7.98 -1.68 9.52
C LEU A 237 -8.96 -2.82 9.81
N LEU A 238 -8.54 -3.74 10.68
CA LEU A 238 -9.32 -4.89 11.10
C LEU A 238 -9.92 -4.68 12.48
N ARG A 239 -11.14 -5.13 12.67
CA ARG A 239 -11.78 -5.27 13.99
C ARG A 239 -12.27 -6.70 14.12
N ASN A 240 -11.65 -7.46 15.01
CA ASN A 240 -11.80 -8.91 15.08
C ASN A 240 -11.43 -9.54 13.71
N ASP A 241 -12.36 -10.22 13.06
CA ASP A 241 -12.17 -10.86 11.76
C ASP A 241 -12.71 -10.05 10.56
N ASP A 242 -13.25 -8.84 10.82
CA ASP A 242 -13.87 -8.01 9.79
C ASP A 242 -12.99 -6.82 9.40
N VAL A 243 -13.14 -6.33 8.17
CA VAL A 243 -12.55 -5.07 7.72
C VAL A 243 -13.39 -3.91 8.24
N ALA A 244 -12.82 -3.16 9.20
CA ALA A 244 -13.45 -1.97 9.78
C ALA A 244 -13.33 -0.75 8.87
N ALA A 245 -12.19 -0.59 8.19
CA ALA A 245 -11.98 0.47 7.21
C ALA A 245 -10.78 0.19 6.29
N LEU A 246 -10.88 0.71 5.06
CA LEU A 246 -9.75 0.92 4.16
C LEU A 246 -9.36 2.39 4.24
N VAL A 247 -8.07 2.69 4.43
CA VAL A 247 -7.58 4.04 4.68
C VAL A 247 -6.36 4.37 3.82
N ASP A 248 -5.99 5.63 3.76
CA ASP A 248 -4.79 6.10 3.05
C ASP A 248 -4.82 5.87 1.54
N PHE A 249 -5.90 6.34 0.91
CA PHE A 249 -6.07 6.30 -0.54
C PHE A 249 -5.02 7.17 -1.23
N GLY A 250 -4.50 6.70 -2.36
CA GLY A 250 -3.78 7.54 -3.32
C GLY A 250 -4.74 8.38 -4.18
N PRO A 251 -4.21 9.26 -5.06
CA PRO A 251 -5.03 9.96 -6.04
C PRO A 251 -5.64 8.97 -7.05
N PRO A 252 -6.75 9.34 -7.73
CA PRO A 252 -7.48 8.44 -8.64
C PRO A 252 -6.64 8.06 -9.87
N THR A 253 -5.72 7.12 -9.71
CA THR A 253 -4.78 6.68 -10.73
C THR A 253 -5.17 5.30 -11.23
N PRO A 254 -5.28 5.09 -12.57
CA PRO A 254 -5.53 3.78 -13.14
C PRO A 254 -4.36 2.82 -12.91
N GLY A 255 -4.68 1.60 -12.45
CA GLY A 255 -3.72 0.51 -12.24
C GLY A 255 -4.33 -0.86 -12.53
N TYR A 256 -3.52 -1.89 -12.57
CA TYR A 256 -3.95 -3.26 -12.81
C TYR A 256 -4.61 -3.88 -11.58
N LEU A 257 -5.85 -4.38 -11.70
CA LEU A 257 -6.57 -5.07 -10.63
C LEU A 257 -5.76 -6.21 -10.02
N ALA A 258 -5.19 -7.04 -10.87
CA ALA A 258 -4.39 -8.18 -10.46
C ALA A 258 -3.18 -7.79 -9.59
N TRP A 259 -2.62 -6.60 -9.80
CA TRP A 259 -1.53 -6.07 -8.99
C TRP A 259 -1.99 -5.70 -7.58
N GLU A 260 -3.06 -4.91 -7.45
CA GLU A 260 -3.50 -4.48 -6.13
C GLU A 260 -4.00 -5.66 -5.29
N LEU A 261 -4.65 -6.65 -5.93
CA LEU A 261 -5.05 -7.89 -5.27
C LEU A 261 -3.84 -8.62 -4.68
N MET A 262 -2.76 -8.79 -5.45
CA MET A 262 -1.55 -9.47 -4.98
C MET A 262 -0.70 -8.62 -4.04
N ARG A 263 -0.75 -7.31 -4.13
CA ARG A 263 0.00 -6.44 -3.22
C ARG A 263 -0.38 -6.68 -1.76
N LEU A 264 -1.67 -6.91 -1.49
CA LEU A 264 -2.16 -7.28 -0.18
C LEU A 264 -2.10 -8.80 0.05
N GLY A 265 -2.52 -9.59 -0.94
CA GLY A 265 -2.53 -11.06 -0.84
C GLY A 265 -1.16 -11.68 -0.64
N CYS A 266 -0.10 -11.03 -1.14
CA CYS A 266 1.28 -11.45 -0.95
C CYS A 266 2.06 -10.52 -0.01
N ASP A 267 1.45 -10.16 1.13
CA ASP A 267 2.24 -9.54 2.20
C ASP A 267 3.34 -10.52 2.64
N PRO A 268 4.63 -10.14 2.54
CA PRO A 268 5.74 -11.02 2.85
C PRO A 268 5.70 -11.60 4.26
N ARG A 269 5.15 -10.86 5.23
CA ARG A 269 5.03 -11.30 6.62
C ARG A 269 3.99 -12.41 6.76
N SER A 270 2.84 -12.26 6.10
CA SER A 270 1.79 -13.28 6.06
C SER A 270 2.26 -14.54 5.32
N PHE A 271 3.01 -14.39 4.23
CA PHE A 271 3.59 -15.49 3.50
C PHE A 271 4.60 -16.28 4.36
N GLN A 272 5.49 -15.58 5.05
CA GLN A 272 6.57 -16.18 5.84
C GLN A 272 6.03 -16.95 7.07
N SER A 273 4.98 -16.42 7.72
CA SER A 273 4.42 -17.03 8.94
C SER A 273 3.62 -18.30 8.69
N HIS A 274 3.14 -18.52 7.46
CA HIS A 274 2.24 -19.64 7.15
C HIS A 274 2.84 -20.74 6.30
N GLY A 275 3.93 -20.46 5.56
CA GLY A 275 4.40 -21.34 4.49
C GLY A 275 3.51 -21.27 3.25
N VAL A 276 4.01 -21.77 2.11
CA VAL A 276 3.38 -21.57 0.81
C VAL A 276 2.02 -22.25 0.67
N GLU A 277 1.85 -23.47 1.19
CA GLU A 277 0.59 -24.21 1.07
C GLU A 277 -0.55 -23.55 1.83
N LYS A 278 -0.30 -23.17 3.07
CA LYS A 278 -1.31 -22.51 3.89
C LYS A 278 -1.60 -21.10 3.39
N TRP A 279 -0.57 -20.38 2.94
CA TRP A 279 -0.75 -19.09 2.27
C TRP A 279 -1.61 -19.23 1.03
N LEU A 280 -1.37 -20.23 0.17
CA LEU A 280 -2.16 -20.47 -1.04
C LEU A 280 -3.63 -20.72 -0.74
N THR A 281 -3.93 -21.57 0.26
CA THR A 281 -5.30 -21.80 0.72
C THR A 281 -5.96 -20.49 1.15
N SER A 282 -5.30 -19.71 1.99
CA SER A 282 -5.80 -18.42 2.48
C SER A 282 -5.98 -17.40 1.35
N TYR A 283 -5.02 -17.33 0.43
CA TYR A 283 -5.13 -16.46 -0.74
C TYR A 283 -6.28 -16.87 -1.67
N THR A 284 -6.53 -18.16 -1.79
CA THR A 284 -7.67 -18.71 -2.55
C THR A 284 -9.00 -18.27 -1.92
N ASP A 285 -9.14 -18.33 -0.59
CA ASP A 285 -10.31 -17.84 0.13
C ASP A 285 -10.54 -16.35 -0.11
N LEU A 286 -9.46 -15.55 -0.09
CA LEU A 286 -9.51 -14.13 -0.44
C LEU A 286 -10.00 -13.93 -1.89
N ALA A 287 -9.45 -14.68 -2.85
CA ALA A 287 -9.77 -14.54 -4.27
C ALA A 287 -11.24 -14.94 -4.58
N ILE A 288 -11.77 -15.97 -3.90
CA ILE A 288 -13.16 -16.39 -3.99
C ILE A 288 -14.07 -15.27 -3.47
N ALA A 289 -13.81 -14.78 -2.25
CA ALA A 289 -14.60 -13.69 -1.65
C ALA A 289 -14.54 -12.41 -2.48
N TYR A 290 -13.39 -12.09 -3.06
CA TYR A 290 -13.23 -10.98 -3.99
C TYR A 290 -14.10 -11.15 -5.23
N ARG A 291 -14.08 -12.33 -5.87
CA ARG A 291 -14.92 -12.66 -7.05
C ARG A 291 -16.40 -12.49 -6.72
N ASP A 292 -16.82 -13.00 -5.58
CA ASP A 292 -18.22 -12.97 -5.16
C ASP A 292 -18.69 -11.53 -4.89
N ALA A 293 -17.83 -10.66 -4.36
CA ALA A 293 -18.08 -9.23 -4.14
C ALA A 293 -17.93 -8.37 -5.41
N LYS A 294 -17.19 -8.85 -6.43
CA LYS A 294 -17.04 -8.21 -7.75
C LYS A 294 -17.31 -9.23 -8.87
N PRO A 295 -18.58 -9.61 -9.11
CA PRO A 295 -18.91 -10.63 -10.13
C PRO A 295 -18.53 -10.23 -11.56
N THR A 296 -18.29 -8.94 -11.81
CA THR A 296 -17.83 -8.41 -13.10
C THR A 296 -16.33 -8.49 -13.31
N ALA A 297 -15.56 -8.97 -12.30
CA ALA A 297 -14.12 -9.14 -12.45
C ALA A 297 -13.82 -10.24 -13.48
N PRO A 298 -13.04 -9.97 -14.54
CA PRO A 298 -12.62 -11.01 -15.46
C PRO A 298 -11.82 -12.10 -14.73
N ALA A 299 -12.13 -13.36 -15.02
CA ALA A 299 -11.39 -14.49 -14.46
C ALA A 299 -9.87 -14.39 -14.75
N ALA A 300 -9.51 -13.79 -15.88
CA ALA A 300 -8.12 -13.56 -16.25
C ALA A 300 -7.35 -12.73 -15.22
N ASP A 301 -7.96 -11.70 -14.60
CA ASP A 301 -7.32 -10.87 -13.59
C ASP A 301 -7.00 -11.68 -12.32
N LEU A 302 -7.95 -12.50 -11.86
CA LEU A 302 -7.76 -13.35 -10.69
C LEU A 302 -6.73 -14.44 -10.94
N LEU A 303 -6.87 -15.17 -12.05
CA LEU A 303 -5.97 -16.28 -12.41
C LEU A 303 -4.54 -15.81 -12.68
N SER A 304 -4.35 -14.58 -13.15
CA SER A 304 -3.03 -14.01 -13.40
C SER A 304 -2.41 -13.32 -12.19
N SER A 305 -3.15 -13.15 -11.09
CA SER A 305 -2.73 -12.32 -9.96
C SER A 305 -1.42 -12.80 -9.32
N VAL A 306 -1.23 -14.11 -9.13
CA VAL A 306 0.01 -14.67 -8.56
C VAL A 306 1.20 -14.38 -9.47
N ARG A 307 1.03 -14.55 -10.78
CA ARG A 307 2.05 -14.24 -11.79
C ARG A 307 2.42 -12.77 -11.80
N VAL A 308 1.42 -11.91 -11.74
CA VAL A 308 1.58 -10.46 -11.65
C VAL A 308 2.33 -10.05 -10.39
N GLY A 309 1.95 -10.59 -9.24
CA GLY A 309 2.62 -10.33 -7.96
C GLY A 309 4.07 -10.78 -7.96
N CYS A 310 4.34 -11.98 -8.48
CA CYS A 310 5.70 -12.51 -8.64
C CYS A 310 6.57 -11.56 -9.47
N ALA A 311 6.12 -11.21 -10.67
CA ALA A 311 6.84 -10.31 -11.56
C ALA A 311 7.10 -8.94 -10.93
N ALA A 312 6.09 -8.35 -10.30
CA ALA A 312 6.21 -7.04 -9.67
C ALA A 312 7.16 -7.03 -8.46
N MET A 313 7.17 -8.11 -7.65
CA MET A 313 8.12 -8.23 -6.55
C MET A 313 9.56 -8.39 -7.05
N LEU A 314 9.77 -9.19 -8.09
CA LEU A 314 11.10 -9.45 -8.67
C LEU A 314 11.65 -8.23 -9.42
N CYS A 315 10.80 -7.44 -10.09
CA CYS A 315 11.20 -6.20 -10.76
C CYS A 315 11.47 -5.03 -9.80
N SER A 316 10.99 -5.10 -8.56
CA SER A 316 11.15 -4.02 -7.59
C SER A 316 12.53 -4.04 -6.93
N ALA A 317 13.32 -2.98 -7.07
CA ALA A 317 14.58 -2.82 -6.37
C ALA A 317 14.40 -2.52 -4.86
N PHE A 318 13.26 -1.92 -4.46
CA PHE A 318 12.94 -1.71 -3.05
C PHE A 318 12.52 -3.04 -2.38
N PRO A 319 12.93 -3.33 -1.15
CA PRO A 319 13.74 -2.51 -0.24
C PRO A 319 15.27 -2.71 -0.34
N LEU A 320 15.77 -3.52 -1.29
CA LEU A 320 17.20 -3.81 -1.45
C LEU A 320 18.03 -2.55 -1.73
N SER A 321 17.42 -1.56 -2.40
CA SER A 321 18.08 -0.30 -2.72
C SER A 321 18.12 0.70 -1.56
N ALA A 322 17.39 0.46 -0.47
CA ALA A 322 17.31 1.39 0.66
C ALA A 322 18.68 1.80 1.24
N PRO A 323 19.67 0.89 1.41
CA PRO A 323 20.99 1.30 1.91
C PRO A 323 21.73 2.30 1.00
N VAL A 324 21.36 2.36 -0.28
CA VAL A 324 21.96 3.28 -1.27
C VAL A 324 21.13 4.55 -1.39
N ASP A 325 19.80 4.40 -1.58
CA ASP A 325 18.90 5.50 -1.94
C ASP A 325 18.37 6.25 -0.71
N ARG A 326 18.15 5.53 0.42
CA ARG A 326 17.52 6.03 1.64
C ARG A 326 18.12 5.40 2.90
N PRO A 327 19.42 5.58 3.17
CA PRO A 327 20.12 4.89 4.27
C PRO A 327 19.51 5.17 5.65
N HIS A 328 18.83 6.31 5.82
CA HIS A 328 18.14 6.68 7.06
C HIS A 328 16.89 5.84 7.35
N LEU A 329 16.37 5.10 6.37
CA LEU A 329 15.25 4.17 6.56
C LEU A 329 15.68 2.76 6.95
N VAL A 330 16.97 2.48 6.88
CA VAL A 330 17.49 1.11 7.17
C VAL A 330 17.51 0.86 8.66
N ASP A 331 16.75 -0.15 9.06
CA ASP A 331 16.70 -0.67 10.41
C ASP A 331 16.25 -2.14 10.43
N ALA A 332 16.23 -2.74 11.60
CA ALA A 332 15.96 -4.17 11.78
C ALA A 332 14.60 -4.62 11.16
N ALA A 333 13.57 -3.77 11.17
CA ALA A 333 12.29 -4.16 10.61
C ALA A 333 12.30 -4.08 9.08
N LEU A 334 12.95 -3.05 8.48
CA LEU A 334 13.13 -2.98 7.02
C LEU A 334 14.01 -4.14 6.54
N GLU A 335 15.07 -4.50 7.27
CA GLU A 335 15.92 -5.65 6.95
C GLU A 335 15.12 -6.96 6.97
N SER A 336 14.33 -7.19 8.02
CA SER A 336 13.46 -8.36 8.13
C SER A 336 12.44 -8.42 6.98
N TYR A 337 11.78 -7.31 6.70
CA TYR A 337 10.86 -7.20 5.58
C TYR A 337 11.53 -7.46 4.23
N ALA A 338 12.74 -6.94 4.02
CA ALA A 338 13.50 -7.15 2.79
C ALA A 338 13.80 -8.63 2.54
N ARG A 339 14.26 -9.33 3.59
CA ARG A 339 14.56 -10.77 3.55
C ARG A 339 13.31 -11.58 3.27
N ALA A 340 12.21 -11.31 3.98
CA ALA A 340 10.93 -11.96 3.78
C ALA A 340 10.40 -11.77 2.35
N ARG A 341 10.43 -10.53 1.84
CA ARG A 341 9.95 -10.22 0.49
C ARG A 341 10.78 -10.86 -0.61
N HIS A 342 12.10 -10.95 -0.42
CA HIS A 342 12.99 -11.60 -1.37
C HIS A 342 12.72 -13.11 -1.40
N ALA A 343 12.65 -13.76 -0.24
CA ALA A 343 12.35 -15.18 -0.13
C ALA A 343 10.98 -15.53 -0.72
N ALA A 344 9.93 -14.76 -0.39
CA ALA A 344 8.59 -14.96 -0.93
C ALA A 344 8.58 -14.88 -2.46
N ALA A 345 9.25 -13.88 -3.05
CA ALA A 345 9.29 -13.70 -4.50
C ALA A 345 9.94 -14.89 -5.23
N LEU A 346 11.07 -15.42 -4.71
CA LEU A 346 11.75 -16.59 -5.28
C LEU A 346 10.95 -17.87 -5.09
N THR A 347 10.33 -18.08 -3.93
CA THR A 347 9.47 -19.24 -3.67
C THR A 347 8.27 -19.27 -4.60
N ILE A 348 7.63 -18.11 -4.81
CA ILE A 348 6.49 -18.02 -5.75
C ILE A 348 6.96 -18.29 -7.17
N LEU A 349 8.12 -17.75 -7.60
CA LEU A 349 8.67 -18.02 -8.92
C LEU A 349 8.88 -19.52 -9.15
N GLU A 350 9.51 -20.20 -8.19
CA GLU A 350 9.79 -21.64 -8.26
C GLU A 350 8.53 -22.49 -8.36
N GLN A 351 7.47 -22.10 -7.64
CA GLN A 351 6.23 -22.86 -7.55
C GLN A 351 5.10 -22.32 -8.42
N LEU A 352 5.35 -21.33 -9.26
CA LEU A 352 4.34 -20.58 -10.02
C LEU A 352 3.33 -21.50 -10.77
N PRO A 353 3.75 -22.54 -11.51
CA PRO A 353 2.80 -23.41 -12.22
C PRO A 353 1.81 -24.12 -11.28
N ALA A 354 2.28 -24.60 -10.12
CA ALA A 354 1.46 -25.29 -9.14
C ALA A 354 0.47 -24.33 -8.46
N LEU A 355 0.93 -23.11 -8.12
CA LEU A 355 0.11 -22.07 -7.52
C LEU A 355 -1.01 -21.61 -8.46
N GLU A 356 -0.69 -21.43 -9.74
CA GLU A 356 -1.70 -21.07 -10.75
C GLU A 356 -2.71 -22.19 -11.01
N GLN A 357 -2.26 -23.45 -10.98
CA GLN A 357 -3.17 -24.59 -11.13
C GLN A 357 -4.15 -24.68 -9.95
N ALA A 358 -3.66 -24.57 -8.73
CA ALA A 358 -4.49 -24.61 -7.54
C ALA A 358 -5.51 -23.44 -7.51
N LEU A 359 -5.09 -22.24 -7.92
CA LEU A 359 -6.02 -21.12 -8.04
C LEU A 359 -7.08 -21.32 -9.13
N ARG A 360 -6.71 -21.91 -10.27
CA ARG A 360 -7.67 -22.32 -11.31
C ARG A 360 -8.71 -23.33 -10.81
N ASP A 361 -8.25 -24.32 -10.04
CA ASP A 361 -9.15 -25.37 -9.52
C ASP A 361 -10.13 -24.80 -8.48
N ALA A 362 -9.69 -23.87 -7.67
CA ALA A 362 -10.51 -23.23 -6.63
C ALA A 362 -11.51 -22.18 -7.19
N LEU A 363 -11.20 -21.56 -8.31
CA LEU A 363 -12.06 -20.54 -8.93
C LEU A 363 -13.03 -21.11 -10.00
N ARG A 364 -13.03 -22.42 -10.23
CA ARG A 364 -14.05 -23.11 -11.04
C ARG A 364 -15.39 -23.16 -10.34
#